data_076f98bb227554a9d97c58d1f30b3e2d
#
_entry.id   076f98bb227554a9d97c58d1f30b3e2d
#
_cell.length_a   1.000
_cell.length_b   1.000
_cell.length_c   1.000
_cell.angle_alpha   90.00
_cell.angle_beta   90.00
_cell.angle_gamma   90.00
#
_symmetry.space_group_name_H-M   'P 1'
#
loop_
_entity.id
_entity.type
_entity.pdbx_description
1 polymer ?
#
loop_
_entity_poly.entity_id
_entity_poly.type
_entity_poly.pdbx_seq_one_letter_code
_entity_poly.pdbx_strand_id
1 'polypeptide(L)'
;MFFRMSIGKAVRGALGPVAPLAARVYRGVFVDIRKVAACVPPVDGLLLDVGGGDGAILNPLLDLQPALRVTAVDIAPSIGQFIRKDLRPRVDLRPATSVRQYIQQGGESPRAVLVSDVMHHVQPVDRVDLIRDLFDCFGDNPPVLVVKDIVPHGFRSAFAFWADRNISGDKEASAIGPTELVDLVRSVRPNLSVESTPLLNIDYPNYLLVLRG
;
A
#
# COMPACT_ATOMS: atom_id res chain seq x y z
N MET A 1 26.17 4.92 -12.32
CA MET A 1 24.97 5.45 -11.67
C MET A 1 24.99 4.91 -10.24
N PHE A 2 25.43 5.74 -9.28
CA PHE A 2 25.73 5.30 -7.91
C PHE A 2 24.46 5.16 -7.09
N PHE A 3 24.19 3.95 -6.65
CA PHE A 3 23.13 3.62 -5.69
C PHE A 3 23.42 4.29 -4.34
N ARG A 4 22.82 5.42 -4.04
CA ARG A 4 22.88 6.05 -2.70
C ARG A 4 22.10 5.16 -1.73
N MET A 5 22.81 4.45 -0.87
CA MET A 5 22.22 3.77 0.30
C MET A 5 21.44 4.78 1.15
N SER A 6 20.13 4.59 1.30
CA SER A 6 19.28 5.45 2.11
C SER A 6 19.63 5.31 3.59
N ILE A 7 19.59 6.44 4.32
CA ILE A 7 19.80 6.51 5.78
C ILE A 7 18.87 5.54 6.55
N GLY A 8 17.72 5.21 6.00
CA GLY A 8 16.79 4.22 6.56
C GLY A 8 17.37 2.82 6.72
N LYS A 9 18.33 2.40 5.85
CA LYS A 9 19.09 1.15 6.04
C LYS A 9 20.03 1.23 7.25
N ALA A 10 20.66 2.37 7.46
CA ALA A 10 21.56 2.59 8.61
C ALA A 10 20.77 2.64 9.93
N VAL A 11 19.58 3.27 9.96
CA VAL A 11 18.71 3.35 11.14
C VAL A 11 18.10 1.99 11.47
N ARG A 12 17.66 1.18 10.48
CA ARG A 12 17.23 -0.20 10.72
C ARG A 12 18.37 -1.08 11.26
N GLY A 13 19.58 -0.87 10.80
CA GLY A 13 20.78 -1.55 11.32
C GLY A 13 21.11 -1.13 12.77
N ALA A 14 20.90 0.14 13.11
CA ALA A 14 21.17 0.67 14.45
C ALA A 14 20.08 0.28 15.49
N LEU A 15 18.82 0.14 15.07
CA LEU A 15 17.71 -0.28 15.94
C LEU A 15 17.66 -1.80 16.16
N GLY A 16 18.36 -2.59 15.35
CA GLY A 16 18.49 -4.03 15.55
C GLY A 16 17.17 -4.74 15.89
N PRO A 17 17.12 -5.52 16.99
CA PRO A 17 15.93 -6.28 17.39
C PRO A 17 14.75 -5.42 17.85
N VAL A 18 14.93 -4.10 18.05
CA VAL A 18 13.87 -3.17 18.51
C VAL A 18 13.09 -2.56 17.33
N ALA A 19 13.63 -2.59 16.10
CA ALA A 19 12.97 -2.04 14.92
C ALA A 19 11.58 -2.67 14.64
N PRO A 20 11.36 -3.99 14.78
CA PRO A 20 10.04 -4.59 14.64
C PRO A 20 9.04 -4.14 15.70
N LEU A 21 9.51 -3.93 16.94
CA LEU A 21 8.67 -3.44 18.02
C LEU A 21 8.27 -1.98 17.81
N ALA A 22 9.20 -1.14 17.40
CA ALA A 22 8.93 0.27 17.07
C ALA A 22 7.94 0.40 15.92
N ALA A 23 8.07 -0.39 14.86
CA ALA A 23 7.13 -0.44 13.74
C ALA A 23 5.75 -0.97 14.16
N ARG A 24 5.69 -1.92 15.09
CA ARG A 24 4.42 -2.45 15.64
C ARG A 24 3.71 -1.43 16.52
N VAL A 25 4.46 -0.69 17.36
CA VAL A 25 3.92 0.40 18.20
C VAL A 25 3.45 1.55 17.31
N TYR A 26 4.23 1.95 16.31
CA TYR A 26 3.85 2.98 15.35
C TYR A 26 2.52 2.63 14.68
N ARG A 27 2.36 1.44 14.12
CA ARG A 27 1.10 1.01 13.48
C ARG A 27 -0.07 0.91 14.44
N GLY A 28 0.14 0.36 15.64
CA GLY A 28 -0.93 0.24 16.64
C GLY A 28 -1.47 1.58 17.13
N VAL A 29 -0.65 2.65 17.04
CA VAL A 29 -1.03 4.01 17.43
C VAL A 29 -1.65 4.78 16.26
N PHE A 30 -1.18 4.55 15.02
CA PHE A 30 -1.49 5.42 13.88
C PHE A 30 -2.49 4.85 12.87
N VAL A 31 -2.61 3.52 12.75
CA VAL A 31 -3.49 2.89 11.78
C VAL A 31 -4.15 1.64 12.37
N ASP A 32 -5.47 1.63 12.45
CA ASP A 32 -6.22 0.40 12.74
C ASP A 32 -6.29 -0.45 11.46
N ILE A 33 -5.28 -1.31 11.27
CA ILE A 33 -5.20 -2.20 10.10
C ILE A 33 -6.40 -3.15 9.98
N ARG A 34 -7.13 -3.46 11.08
CA ARG A 34 -8.35 -4.27 11.03
C ARG A 34 -9.49 -3.49 10.37
N LYS A 35 -9.61 -2.19 10.67
CA LYS A 35 -10.59 -1.33 9.98
C LYS A 35 -10.27 -1.20 8.50
N VAL A 36 -8.99 -1.01 8.14
CA VAL A 36 -8.59 -0.97 6.73
C VAL A 36 -8.95 -2.27 6.03
N ALA A 37 -8.61 -3.42 6.62
CA ALA A 37 -8.94 -4.73 6.07
C ALA A 37 -10.46 -4.94 5.91
N ALA A 38 -11.28 -4.46 6.87
CA ALA A 38 -12.74 -4.54 6.81
C ALA A 38 -13.36 -3.64 5.71
N CYS A 39 -12.65 -2.61 5.27
CA CYS A 39 -13.09 -1.75 4.16
C CYS A 39 -12.71 -2.32 2.78
N VAL A 40 -11.83 -3.31 2.71
CA VAL A 40 -11.55 -4.00 1.44
C VAL A 40 -12.75 -4.87 1.06
N PRO A 41 -13.39 -4.63 -0.11
CA PRO A 41 -14.54 -5.41 -0.51
C PRO A 41 -14.22 -6.92 -0.57
N PRO A 42 -15.21 -7.80 -0.42
CA PRO A 42 -15.02 -9.22 -0.66
C PRO A 42 -14.46 -9.47 -2.07
N VAL A 43 -13.40 -10.25 -2.15
CA VAL A 43 -12.71 -10.60 -3.40
C VAL A 43 -12.79 -12.10 -3.61
N ASP A 44 -13.41 -12.51 -4.72
CA ASP A 44 -13.40 -13.91 -5.14
C ASP A 44 -12.21 -14.13 -6.10
N GLY A 45 -11.11 -14.67 -5.56
CA GLY A 45 -9.90 -14.96 -6.32
C GLY A 45 -8.64 -14.29 -5.81
N LEU A 46 -7.89 -13.62 -6.71
CA LEU A 46 -6.61 -13.01 -6.44
C LEU A 46 -6.75 -11.52 -6.09
N LEU A 47 -6.12 -11.11 -5.01
CA LEU A 47 -5.82 -9.71 -4.70
C LEU A 47 -4.32 -9.46 -4.93
N LEU A 48 -3.99 -8.39 -5.64
CA LEU A 48 -2.63 -7.88 -5.74
C LEU A 48 -2.42 -6.79 -4.69
N ASP A 49 -1.52 -7.02 -3.73
CA ASP A 49 -1.10 -6.05 -2.72
C ASP A 49 0.17 -5.33 -3.20
N VAL A 50 0.04 -4.05 -3.53
CA VAL A 50 1.12 -3.23 -4.10
C VAL A 50 1.76 -2.38 -3.02
N GLY A 51 3.08 -2.52 -2.87
CA GLY A 51 3.81 -1.94 -1.75
C GLY A 51 3.51 -2.69 -0.45
N GLY A 52 3.41 -4.03 -0.53
CA GLY A 52 2.98 -4.90 0.55
C GLY A 52 3.81 -4.83 1.84
N GLY A 53 5.00 -4.23 1.77
CA GLY A 53 5.85 -3.93 2.92
C GLY A 53 6.06 -5.14 3.83
N ASP A 54 5.75 -4.99 5.11
CA ASP A 54 5.91 -6.07 6.09
C ASP A 54 4.74 -7.08 6.12
N GLY A 55 3.65 -6.82 5.39
CA GLY A 55 2.51 -7.71 5.23
C GLY A 55 1.56 -7.76 6.43
N ALA A 56 1.67 -6.84 7.39
CA ALA A 56 0.84 -6.87 8.59
C ALA A 56 -0.67 -6.75 8.30
N ILE A 57 -1.04 -5.96 7.28
CA ILE A 57 -2.44 -5.76 6.86
C ILE A 57 -3.06 -7.05 6.29
N LEU A 58 -2.25 -7.93 5.73
CA LEU A 58 -2.73 -9.19 5.14
C LEU A 58 -3.27 -10.15 6.19
N ASN A 59 -2.83 -10.07 7.45
CA ASN A 59 -3.34 -10.93 8.50
C ASN A 59 -4.85 -10.75 8.73
N PRO A 60 -5.35 -9.55 9.12
CA PRO A 60 -6.78 -9.37 9.30
C PRO A 60 -7.56 -9.50 7.98
N LEU A 61 -6.98 -9.14 6.84
CA LEU A 61 -7.65 -9.29 5.55
C LEU A 61 -7.90 -10.76 5.21
N LEU A 62 -6.90 -11.62 5.37
CA LEU A 62 -7.01 -13.06 5.12
C LEU A 62 -7.88 -13.77 6.16
N ASP A 63 -7.96 -13.27 7.41
CA ASP A 63 -8.90 -13.76 8.41
C ASP A 63 -10.35 -13.46 8.03
N LEU A 64 -10.62 -12.25 7.51
CA LEU A 64 -11.95 -11.82 7.08
C LEU A 64 -12.39 -12.48 5.77
N GLN A 65 -11.45 -12.85 4.91
CA GLN A 65 -11.72 -13.45 3.59
C GLN A 65 -10.99 -14.78 3.42
N PRO A 66 -11.56 -15.91 3.93
CA PRO A 66 -10.87 -17.21 3.96
C PRO A 66 -10.50 -17.76 2.57
N ALA A 67 -11.25 -17.46 1.52
CA ALA A 67 -10.98 -17.92 0.16
C ALA A 67 -9.98 -17.04 -0.61
N LEU A 68 -9.64 -15.85 -0.08
CA LEU A 68 -8.77 -14.89 -0.75
C LEU A 68 -7.35 -15.44 -0.91
N ARG A 69 -6.78 -15.32 -2.12
CA ARG A 69 -5.35 -15.48 -2.41
C ARG A 69 -4.74 -14.09 -2.61
N VAL A 70 -3.49 -13.91 -2.20
CA VAL A 70 -2.79 -12.64 -2.33
C VAL A 70 -1.46 -12.84 -3.05
N THR A 71 -1.15 -11.99 -4.02
CA THR A 71 0.23 -11.74 -4.44
C THR A 71 0.64 -10.37 -3.93
N ALA A 72 1.72 -10.31 -3.16
CA ALA A 72 2.27 -9.05 -2.66
C ALA A 72 3.53 -8.69 -3.44
N VAL A 73 3.52 -7.52 -4.08
CA VAL A 73 4.65 -6.96 -4.83
C VAL A 73 5.19 -5.73 -4.11
N ASP A 74 6.51 -5.58 -4.09
CA ASP A 74 7.16 -4.41 -3.51
C ASP A 74 8.55 -4.23 -4.12
N ILE A 75 8.97 -2.99 -4.33
CA ILE A 75 10.34 -2.66 -4.77
C ILE A 75 11.40 -2.92 -3.69
N ALA A 76 10.98 -3.09 -2.43
CA ALA A 76 11.86 -3.47 -1.34
C ALA A 76 12.39 -4.90 -1.51
N PRO A 77 13.66 -5.16 -1.15
CA PRO A 77 14.28 -6.49 -1.31
C PRO A 77 13.79 -7.54 -0.31
N SER A 78 13.01 -7.15 0.70
CA SER A 78 12.46 -8.05 1.73
C SER A 78 11.11 -7.56 2.19
N ILE A 79 10.09 -8.43 2.14
CA ILE A 79 8.69 -8.13 2.46
C ILE A 79 8.04 -9.26 3.25
N GLY A 80 6.86 -8.98 3.82
CA GLY A 80 6.00 -9.98 4.42
C GLY A 80 6.49 -10.55 5.75
N GLN A 81 7.36 -9.86 6.49
CA GLN A 81 7.96 -10.36 7.74
C GLN A 81 6.92 -10.60 8.85
N PHE A 82 5.80 -9.88 8.82
CA PHE A 82 4.75 -9.98 9.84
C PHE A 82 3.54 -10.81 9.41
N ILE A 83 3.59 -11.45 8.25
CA ILE A 83 2.55 -12.41 7.86
C ILE A 83 2.64 -13.62 8.77
N ARG A 84 1.52 -13.96 9.40
CA ARG A 84 1.39 -15.16 10.25
C ARG A 84 1.72 -16.44 9.45
N LYS A 85 2.34 -17.40 10.12
CA LYS A 85 2.80 -18.65 9.48
C LYS A 85 1.65 -19.46 8.85
N ASP A 86 0.48 -19.48 9.52
CA ASP A 86 -0.72 -20.16 9.07
C ASP A 86 -1.34 -19.56 7.81
N LEU A 87 -1.10 -18.26 7.55
CA LEU A 87 -1.61 -17.54 6.38
C LEU A 87 -0.64 -17.53 5.19
N ARG A 88 0.64 -17.84 5.43
CA ARG A 88 1.69 -17.87 4.41
C ARG A 88 1.35 -18.68 3.15
N PRO A 89 0.71 -19.86 3.23
CA PRO A 89 0.36 -20.65 2.04
C PRO A 89 -0.59 -19.94 1.07
N ARG A 90 -1.25 -18.88 1.50
CA ARG A 90 -2.20 -18.08 0.69
C ARG A 90 -1.58 -16.82 0.12
N VAL A 91 -0.28 -16.58 0.37
CA VAL A 91 0.41 -15.35 -0.04
C VAL A 91 1.65 -15.68 -0.88
N ASP A 92 1.65 -15.23 -2.13
CA ASP A 92 2.83 -15.20 -2.99
C ASP A 92 3.58 -13.88 -2.78
N LEU A 93 4.84 -13.95 -2.35
CA LEU A 93 5.66 -12.77 -2.09
C LEU A 93 6.62 -12.53 -3.25
N ARG A 94 6.54 -11.35 -3.84
CA ARG A 94 7.39 -10.88 -4.94
C ARG A 94 8.19 -9.64 -4.51
N PRO A 95 9.27 -9.80 -3.71
CA PRO A 95 10.15 -8.69 -3.36
C PRO A 95 10.93 -8.19 -4.59
N ALA A 96 11.43 -6.96 -4.51
CA ALA A 96 12.18 -6.28 -5.58
C ALA A 96 11.42 -6.27 -6.93
N THR A 97 10.08 -6.21 -6.88
CA THR A 97 9.20 -6.32 -8.05
C THR A 97 8.21 -5.15 -8.07
N SER A 98 8.24 -4.34 -9.13
CA SER A 98 7.22 -3.32 -9.40
C SER A 98 5.98 -3.94 -10.06
N VAL A 99 4.86 -3.20 -10.09
CA VAL A 99 3.63 -3.64 -10.79
C VAL A 99 3.93 -3.90 -12.27
N ARG A 100 4.67 -3.02 -12.92
CA ARG A 100 5.09 -3.19 -14.32
C ARG A 100 5.88 -4.48 -14.53
N GLN A 101 6.84 -4.77 -13.65
CA GLN A 101 7.59 -6.02 -13.72
C GLN A 101 6.71 -7.25 -13.47
N TYR A 102 5.75 -7.15 -12.54
CA TYR A 102 4.78 -8.21 -12.30
C TYR A 102 3.99 -8.55 -13.57
N ILE A 103 3.49 -7.55 -14.30
CA ILE A 103 2.79 -7.72 -15.58
C ILE A 103 3.72 -8.35 -16.62
N GLN A 104 4.93 -7.82 -16.79
CA GLN A 104 5.92 -8.32 -17.76
C GLN A 104 6.35 -9.76 -17.53
N GLN A 105 6.32 -10.21 -16.27
CA GLN A 105 6.62 -11.59 -15.87
C GLN A 105 5.43 -12.55 -16.05
N GLY A 106 4.32 -12.09 -16.61
CA GLY A 106 3.12 -12.90 -16.80
C GLY A 106 2.36 -13.16 -15.49
N GLY A 107 2.35 -12.20 -14.58
CA GLY A 107 1.58 -12.29 -13.33
C GLY A 107 0.09 -12.50 -13.62
N GLU A 108 -0.59 -13.28 -12.76
CA GLU A 108 -2.04 -13.53 -12.86
C GLU A 108 -2.81 -12.22 -12.70
N SER A 109 -3.76 -11.93 -13.59
CA SER A 109 -4.60 -10.73 -13.51
C SER A 109 -5.48 -10.77 -12.25
N PRO A 110 -5.36 -9.79 -11.33
CA PRO A 110 -6.09 -9.80 -10.07
C PRO A 110 -7.58 -9.44 -10.27
N ARG A 111 -8.40 -9.79 -9.27
CA ARG A 111 -9.78 -9.31 -9.12
C ARG A 111 -9.87 -8.01 -8.35
N ALA A 112 -8.88 -7.74 -7.50
CA ALA A 112 -8.74 -6.47 -6.80
C ALA A 112 -7.27 -6.13 -6.61
N VAL A 113 -6.98 -4.84 -6.51
CA VAL A 113 -5.67 -4.30 -6.18
C VAL A 113 -5.79 -3.47 -4.90
N LEU A 114 -4.92 -3.75 -3.93
CA LEU A 114 -4.77 -2.95 -2.72
C LEU A 114 -3.48 -2.14 -2.80
N VAL A 115 -3.58 -0.83 -2.54
CA VAL A 115 -2.45 0.10 -2.43
C VAL A 115 -2.58 0.81 -1.09
N SER A 116 -1.80 0.40 -0.10
CA SER A 116 -1.88 0.95 1.26
C SER A 116 -0.59 1.64 1.66
N ASP A 117 -0.66 2.94 1.92
CA ASP A 117 0.47 3.78 2.33
C ASP A 117 1.63 3.79 1.29
N VAL A 118 1.30 3.89 0.01
CA VAL A 118 2.26 3.87 -1.10
C VAL A 118 2.30 5.18 -1.86
N MET A 119 1.13 5.78 -2.14
CA MET A 119 1.04 6.91 -3.06
C MET A 119 1.84 8.13 -2.60
N HIS A 120 1.99 8.33 -1.29
CA HIS A 120 2.79 9.41 -0.74
C HIS A 120 4.31 9.20 -0.87
N HIS A 121 4.76 7.97 -1.16
CA HIS A 121 6.16 7.64 -1.48
C HIS A 121 6.47 7.77 -2.97
N VAL A 122 5.44 7.90 -3.82
CA VAL A 122 5.59 8.03 -5.27
C VAL A 122 5.75 9.49 -5.64
N GLN A 123 6.80 9.80 -6.42
CA GLN A 123 7.03 11.15 -6.93
C GLN A 123 5.81 11.61 -7.74
N PRO A 124 5.39 12.88 -7.62
CA PRO A 124 4.23 13.39 -8.36
C PRO A 124 4.28 13.12 -9.87
N VAL A 125 5.47 13.18 -10.47
CA VAL A 125 5.68 12.93 -11.92
C VAL A 125 5.43 11.47 -12.30
N ASP A 126 5.62 10.51 -11.37
CA ASP A 126 5.51 9.08 -11.63
C ASP A 126 4.13 8.50 -11.25
N ARG A 127 3.28 9.30 -10.56
CA ARG A 127 1.96 8.83 -10.06
C ARG A 127 1.03 8.36 -11.18
N VAL A 128 0.98 9.12 -12.27
CA VAL A 128 0.12 8.77 -13.42
C VAL A 128 0.56 7.45 -14.05
N ASP A 129 1.86 7.22 -14.17
CA ASP A 129 2.39 5.98 -14.73
C ASP A 129 2.14 4.79 -13.82
N LEU A 130 2.28 4.96 -12.48
CA LEU A 130 1.87 3.93 -11.54
C LEU A 130 0.38 3.61 -11.66
N ILE A 131 -0.49 4.63 -11.73
CA ILE A 131 -1.94 4.42 -11.87
C ILE A 131 -2.25 3.65 -13.17
N ARG A 132 -1.57 3.93 -14.28
CA ARG A 132 -1.70 3.14 -15.52
C ARG A 132 -1.31 1.69 -15.30
N ASP A 133 -0.13 1.44 -14.71
CA ASP A 133 0.32 0.08 -14.40
C ASP A 133 -0.67 -0.66 -13.49
N LEU A 134 -1.28 0.03 -12.49
CA LEU A 134 -2.31 -0.54 -11.62
C LEU A 134 -3.56 -0.97 -12.39
N PHE A 135 -3.99 -0.23 -13.40
CA PHE A 135 -5.14 -0.63 -14.24
C PHE A 135 -4.77 -1.69 -15.26
N ASP A 136 -3.57 -1.63 -15.81
CA ASP A 136 -3.11 -2.60 -16.82
C ASP A 136 -2.95 -4.01 -16.22
N CYS A 137 -2.69 -4.14 -14.91
CA CYS A 137 -2.56 -5.45 -14.27
C CYS A 137 -3.89 -6.24 -14.20
N PHE A 138 -5.04 -5.57 -14.31
CA PHE A 138 -6.35 -6.26 -14.32
C PHE A 138 -6.60 -7.07 -15.60
N GLY A 139 -5.93 -6.75 -16.72
CA GLY A 139 -6.23 -7.36 -18.03
C GLY A 139 -7.69 -7.13 -18.38
N ASP A 140 -8.42 -8.24 -18.62
CA ASP A 140 -9.86 -8.20 -18.95
C ASP A 140 -10.78 -8.20 -17.70
N ASN A 141 -10.24 -8.27 -16.50
CA ASN A 141 -11.04 -8.24 -15.28
C ASN A 141 -11.59 -6.82 -15.01
N PRO A 142 -12.86 -6.69 -14.55
CA PRO A 142 -13.36 -5.41 -14.06
C PRO A 142 -12.48 -4.91 -12.91
N PRO A 143 -11.97 -3.66 -12.96
CA PRO A 143 -11.07 -3.17 -11.95
C PRO A 143 -11.79 -2.90 -10.62
N VAL A 144 -11.18 -3.37 -9.54
CA VAL A 144 -11.51 -2.99 -8.15
C VAL A 144 -10.21 -2.53 -7.51
N LEU A 145 -9.98 -1.22 -7.51
CA LEU A 145 -8.78 -0.62 -6.93
C LEU A 145 -9.12 -0.03 -5.55
N VAL A 146 -8.43 -0.49 -4.52
CA VAL A 146 -8.55 0.02 -3.16
C VAL A 146 -7.29 0.78 -2.81
N VAL A 147 -7.41 2.08 -2.55
CA VAL A 147 -6.28 2.92 -2.15
C VAL A 147 -6.52 3.48 -0.77
N LYS A 148 -5.60 3.22 0.16
CA LYS A 148 -5.55 3.83 1.48
C LYS A 148 -4.29 4.69 1.58
N ASP A 149 -4.46 5.93 2.04
CA ASP A 149 -3.31 6.81 2.29
C ASP A 149 -3.62 7.86 3.37
N ILE A 150 -2.64 8.71 3.68
CA ILE A 150 -2.71 9.74 4.72
C ILE A 150 -3.22 11.04 4.11
N VAL A 151 -4.21 11.67 4.77
CA VAL A 151 -4.70 13.02 4.37
C VAL A 151 -3.59 14.06 4.61
N PRO A 152 -3.26 14.93 3.63
CA PRO A 152 -2.13 15.84 3.69
C PRO A 152 -2.22 16.97 4.74
N HIS A 153 -3.30 17.08 5.52
CA HIS A 153 -3.56 18.20 6.41
C HIS A 153 -3.61 17.83 7.89
N GLY A 154 -2.89 18.59 8.74
CA GLY A 154 -2.92 18.52 10.18
C GLY A 154 -1.54 18.35 10.83
N PHE A 155 -1.41 18.77 12.10
CA PHE A 155 -0.15 18.67 12.85
C PHE A 155 0.39 17.23 12.93
N ARG A 156 -0.51 16.26 12.98
CA ARG A 156 -0.18 14.84 13.10
C ARG A 156 0.24 14.21 11.77
N SER A 157 -0.34 14.66 10.65
CA SER A 157 0.15 14.30 9.31
C SER A 157 1.55 14.86 9.10
N ALA A 158 1.82 16.09 9.51
CA ALA A 158 3.16 16.68 9.46
C ALA A 158 4.18 15.86 10.29
N PHE A 159 3.76 15.30 11.44
CA PHE A 159 4.61 14.43 12.24
C PHE A 159 4.84 13.07 11.57
N ALA A 160 3.83 12.47 10.94
CA ALA A 160 3.98 11.23 10.17
C ALA A 160 4.96 11.42 9.01
N PHE A 161 4.80 12.49 8.21
CA PHE A 161 5.75 12.84 7.14
C PHE A 161 7.15 13.19 7.68
N TRP A 162 7.24 13.83 8.85
CA TRP A 162 8.52 14.07 9.50
C TRP A 162 9.19 12.74 9.90
N ALA A 163 8.42 11.80 10.44
CA ALA A 163 8.91 10.47 10.80
C ALA A 163 9.36 9.69 9.56
N ASP A 164 8.58 9.72 8.47
CA ASP A 164 8.96 9.09 7.21
C ASP A 164 10.23 9.70 6.63
N ARG A 165 10.37 11.02 6.64
CA ARG A 165 11.58 11.69 6.16
C ARG A 165 12.81 11.42 7.01
N ASN A 166 12.67 11.32 8.34
CA ASN A 166 13.81 11.23 9.26
C ASN A 166 14.09 9.80 9.72
N ILE A 167 13.07 8.93 9.80
CA ILE A 167 13.20 7.53 10.27
C ILE A 167 13.28 6.58 9.07
N SER A 168 12.44 6.74 8.05
CA SER A 168 12.46 5.90 6.83
C SER A 168 13.51 6.39 5.82
N GLY A 169 13.96 7.65 5.94
CA GLY A 169 14.94 8.25 5.04
C GLY A 169 14.36 8.64 3.68
N ASP A 170 13.05 8.65 3.53
CA ASP A 170 12.35 9.10 2.33
C ASP A 170 12.17 10.62 2.38
N LYS A 171 13.19 11.35 1.89
CA LYS A 171 13.20 12.82 1.84
C LYS A 171 12.22 13.40 0.83
N GLU A 172 11.66 12.58 -0.04
CA GLU A 172 10.85 12.96 -1.19
C GLU A 172 9.37 12.60 -1.01
N ALA A 173 8.98 12.04 0.16
CA ALA A 173 7.59 11.75 0.46
C ALA A 173 6.72 13.00 0.28
N SER A 174 5.72 12.90 -0.59
CA SER A 174 4.81 13.97 -0.98
C SER A 174 3.37 13.51 -0.78
N ALA A 175 2.66 14.17 0.14
CA ALA A 175 1.27 13.87 0.41
C ALA A 175 0.41 13.99 -0.86
N ILE A 176 -0.61 13.13 -0.95
CA ILE A 176 -1.65 13.21 -1.96
C ILE A 176 -3.01 13.14 -1.29
N GLY A 177 -3.85 14.15 -1.55
CA GLY A 177 -5.21 14.18 -0.99
C GLY A 177 -6.17 13.27 -1.78
N PRO A 178 -7.32 12.87 -1.15
CA PRO A 178 -8.27 12.00 -1.82
C PRO A 178 -8.83 12.62 -3.12
N THR A 179 -9.10 13.91 -3.15
CA THR A 179 -9.58 14.60 -4.36
C THR A 179 -8.54 14.59 -5.47
N GLU A 180 -7.29 14.94 -5.15
CA GLU A 180 -6.18 14.91 -6.11
C GLU A 180 -5.98 13.50 -6.67
N LEU A 181 -6.04 12.46 -5.82
CA LEU A 181 -5.91 11.08 -6.26
C LEU A 181 -7.05 10.68 -7.19
N VAL A 182 -8.30 11.06 -6.87
CA VAL A 182 -9.47 10.80 -7.75
C VAL A 182 -9.30 11.48 -9.09
N ASP A 183 -8.84 12.71 -9.13
CA ASP A 183 -8.61 13.45 -10.39
C ASP A 183 -7.51 12.79 -11.24
N LEU A 184 -6.42 12.35 -10.62
CA LEU A 184 -5.37 11.57 -11.30
C LEU A 184 -5.91 10.25 -11.84
N VAL A 185 -6.68 9.50 -11.05
CA VAL A 185 -7.29 8.24 -11.51
C VAL A 185 -8.26 8.48 -12.67
N ARG A 186 -9.10 9.51 -12.60
CA ARG A 186 -10.03 9.87 -13.68
C ARG A 186 -9.33 10.33 -14.95
N SER A 187 -8.14 10.89 -14.85
CA SER A 187 -7.33 11.23 -16.03
C SER A 187 -6.90 9.99 -16.84
N VAL A 188 -6.80 8.84 -16.17
CA VAL A 188 -6.44 7.54 -16.78
C VAL A 188 -7.69 6.72 -17.14
N ARG A 189 -8.71 6.71 -16.24
CA ARG A 189 -9.97 5.95 -16.37
C ARG A 189 -11.16 6.84 -15.97
N PRO A 190 -11.77 7.57 -16.91
CA PRO A 190 -12.79 8.60 -16.60
C PRO A 190 -14.09 8.06 -15.98
N ASN A 191 -14.48 6.83 -16.29
CA ASN A 191 -15.82 6.28 -15.98
C ASN A 191 -15.86 5.42 -14.72
N LEU A 192 -14.87 5.56 -13.82
CA LEU A 192 -14.85 4.81 -12.57
C LEU A 192 -15.81 5.40 -11.53
N SER A 193 -16.56 4.52 -10.87
CA SER A 193 -17.27 4.86 -9.64
C SER A 193 -16.29 4.97 -8.48
N VAL A 194 -16.51 5.92 -7.59
CA VAL A 194 -15.62 6.19 -6.44
C VAL A 194 -16.44 6.16 -5.16
N GLU A 195 -16.10 5.23 -4.27
CA GLU A 195 -16.59 5.21 -2.89
C GLU A 195 -15.46 5.71 -1.97
N SER A 196 -15.76 6.65 -1.10
CA SER A 196 -14.81 7.18 -0.11
C SER A 196 -15.25 6.82 1.28
N THR A 197 -14.38 6.19 2.04
CA THR A 197 -14.59 5.93 3.46
C THR A 197 -13.53 6.68 4.26
N PRO A 198 -13.89 7.71 5.03
CA PRO A 198 -12.96 8.31 5.96
C PRO A 198 -12.62 7.30 7.05
N LEU A 199 -11.41 6.80 7.07
CA LEU A 199 -10.87 5.99 8.16
C LEU A 199 -10.43 6.93 9.28
N LEU A 200 -11.40 7.49 9.99
CA LEU A 200 -11.13 8.38 11.13
C LEU A 200 -10.74 7.51 12.33
N ASN A 201 -9.45 7.39 12.57
CA ASN A 201 -9.00 7.41 13.96
C ASN A 201 -8.96 8.90 14.36
N ILE A 202 -9.53 9.25 15.53
CA ILE A 202 -9.66 10.64 16.01
C ILE A 202 -8.32 11.39 15.97
N ASP A 203 -7.22 10.68 15.92
CA ASP A 203 -5.86 11.19 16.01
C ASP A 203 -5.06 11.21 14.70
N TYR A 204 -5.45 10.45 13.65
CA TYR A 204 -4.75 10.40 12.36
C TYR A 204 -5.75 10.32 11.22
N PRO A 205 -5.86 11.39 10.42
CA PRO A 205 -6.72 11.36 9.25
C PRO A 205 -6.10 10.47 8.16
N ASN A 206 -6.73 9.33 7.95
CA ASN A 206 -6.50 8.49 6.78
C ASN A 206 -7.75 8.54 5.90
N TYR A 207 -7.56 8.32 4.61
CA TYR A 207 -8.67 8.06 3.70
C TYR A 207 -8.53 6.67 3.09
N LEU A 208 -9.65 6.11 2.66
CA LEU A 208 -9.70 4.93 1.83
C LEU A 208 -10.67 5.18 0.69
N LEU A 209 -10.23 4.90 -0.52
CA LEU A 209 -11.03 4.96 -1.74
C LEU A 209 -11.18 3.55 -2.28
N VAL A 210 -12.40 3.19 -2.67
CA VAL A 210 -12.70 2.02 -3.48
C VAL A 210 -13.18 2.51 -4.84
N LEU A 211 -12.40 2.20 -5.87
CA LEU A 211 -12.69 2.58 -7.25
C LEU A 211 -13.08 1.34 -8.04
N ARG A 212 -14.20 1.43 -8.78
CA ARG A 212 -14.74 0.30 -9.56
C ARG A 212 -15.04 0.73 -10.99
N GLY A 213 -14.74 -0.14 -11.95
CA GLY A 213 -15.08 0.01 -13.36
C GLY A 213 -16.16 -0.94 -13.80
#